data_d191a321821f2d4c848ffe8d9068a688
#
_entry.id   d191a321821f2d4c848ffe8d9068a688
#
_cell.length_a   1.000
_cell.length_b   1.000
_cell.length_c   1.000
_cell.angle_alpha   90.00
_cell.angle_beta   90.00
_cell.angle_gamma   90.00
#
_symmetry.space_group_name_H-M   'P 1'
#
loop_
_entity.id
_entity.type
_entity.pdbx_description
1 polymer ?
#
loop_
_entity_poly.entity_id
_entity_poly.type
_entity_poly.pdbx_seq_one_letter_code
_entity_poly.pdbx_strand_id
1 'polypeptide(L)'
;MDIEEKIQLIENGTLEVIDTDELKEVLKKDEPIAYTGYEPSGKIHLGHAVTVQKLKQLQKLGFKIKILLADYHAFLNGKGTVEEIAETAEYNKKCFQALGLDETTEYVLGSSFQLDPSYTDKVYQLATMTTLKRARRSMDQVSRAGDNPKVASVIYQNKNPDRCRYTF
;
A
#
# COMPACT_ATOMS: atom_id res chain seq x y z
N MET A 1 25.79 -6.61 -9.94
CA MET A 1 25.44 -6.60 -8.50
C MET A 1 24.84 -7.95 -8.17
N ASP A 2 25.39 -8.65 -7.23
CA ASP A 2 24.85 -9.94 -6.80
C ASP A 2 23.63 -9.82 -5.90
N ILE A 3 22.98 -10.95 -5.56
CA ILE A 3 21.75 -10.94 -4.76
C ILE A 3 22.01 -10.46 -3.33
N GLU A 4 23.14 -10.83 -2.73
CA GLU A 4 23.46 -10.44 -1.36
C GLU A 4 23.72 -8.93 -1.26
N GLU A 5 24.39 -8.34 -2.24
CA GLU A 5 24.57 -6.87 -2.33
C GLU A 5 23.21 -6.16 -2.44
N LYS A 6 22.29 -6.70 -3.25
CA LYS A 6 20.93 -6.13 -3.38
C LYS A 6 20.18 -6.19 -2.06
N ILE A 7 20.27 -7.30 -1.33
CA ILE A 7 19.62 -7.47 -0.02
C ILE A 7 20.16 -6.45 0.96
N GLN A 8 21.46 -6.29 1.09
CA GLN A 8 22.06 -5.30 1.98
C GLN A 8 21.59 -3.88 1.67
N LEU A 9 21.47 -3.53 0.39
CA LEU A 9 20.91 -2.23 -0.02
C LEU A 9 19.44 -2.09 0.34
N ILE A 10 18.64 -3.16 0.23
CA ILE A 10 17.23 -3.16 0.62
C ILE A 10 17.09 -3.05 2.14
N GLU A 11 17.88 -3.73 2.91
CA GLU A 11 17.87 -3.67 4.38
C GLU A 11 18.31 -2.29 4.89
N ASN A 12 19.23 -1.65 4.20
CA ASN A 12 19.71 -0.32 4.58
C ASN A 12 18.57 0.71 4.47
N GLY A 13 18.22 1.31 5.60
CA GLY A 13 17.11 2.28 5.71
C GLY A 13 15.73 1.64 5.72
N THR A 14 15.65 0.32 5.95
CA THR A 14 14.39 -0.41 6.22
C THR A 14 14.33 -0.73 7.72
N LEU A 15 13.16 -0.64 8.32
CA LEU A 15 12.98 -0.94 9.73
C LEU A 15 13.14 -2.45 10.01
N GLU A 16 12.57 -3.27 9.13
CA GLU A 16 12.57 -4.72 9.25
C GLU A 16 12.35 -5.37 7.87
N VAL A 17 13.00 -6.47 7.59
CA VAL A 17 12.69 -7.39 6.49
C VAL A 17 12.18 -8.69 7.11
N ILE A 18 10.90 -8.99 6.91
CA ILE A 18 10.21 -10.09 7.62
C ILE A 18 10.70 -11.45 7.10
N ASP A 19 10.94 -11.57 5.80
CA ASP A 19 11.34 -12.84 5.16
C ASP A 19 12.42 -12.59 4.10
N THR A 20 13.68 -12.78 4.52
CA THR A 20 14.84 -12.60 3.65
C THR A 20 14.94 -13.70 2.59
N ASP A 21 14.45 -14.92 2.88
CA ASP A 21 14.50 -16.03 1.92
C ASP A 21 13.47 -15.80 0.80
N GLU A 22 12.26 -15.33 1.14
CA GLU A 22 11.27 -14.91 0.13
C GLU A 22 11.82 -13.75 -0.72
N LEU A 23 12.49 -12.78 -0.12
CA LEU A 23 13.13 -11.67 -0.83
C LEU A 23 14.19 -12.17 -1.82
N LYS A 24 15.01 -13.16 -1.45
CA LYS A 24 15.98 -13.81 -2.35
C LYS A 24 15.30 -14.41 -3.58
N GLU A 25 14.20 -15.11 -3.39
CA GLU A 25 13.43 -15.70 -4.50
C GLU A 25 12.79 -14.63 -5.40
N VAL A 26 12.32 -13.53 -4.83
CA VAL A 26 11.80 -12.40 -5.60
C VAL A 26 12.89 -11.76 -6.43
N LEU A 27 14.11 -11.59 -5.89
CA LEU A 27 15.24 -10.99 -6.59
C LEU A 27 15.81 -11.84 -7.75
N LYS A 28 15.46 -13.13 -7.82
CA LYS A 28 15.79 -14.01 -8.95
C LYS A 28 14.87 -13.84 -10.15
N LYS A 29 13.74 -13.16 -10.00
CA LYS A 29 12.81 -12.91 -11.10
C LYS A 29 13.35 -11.85 -12.06
N ASP A 30 13.03 -11.98 -13.34
CA ASP A 30 13.43 -11.01 -14.36
C ASP A 30 12.84 -9.61 -14.10
N GLU A 31 11.57 -9.56 -13.63
CA GLU A 31 10.88 -8.32 -13.26
C GLU A 31 10.28 -8.44 -11.85
N PRO A 32 11.08 -8.23 -10.81
CA PRO A 32 10.55 -8.21 -9.45
C PRO A 32 9.61 -7.02 -9.25
N ILE A 33 8.50 -7.23 -8.56
CA ILE A 33 7.50 -6.19 -8.31
C ILE A 33 7.55 -5.79 -6.84
N ALA A 34 7.65 -4.48 -6.57
CA ALA A 34 7.43 -3.92 -5.25
C ALA A 34 6.11 -3.12 -5.25
N TYR A 35 5.33 -3.32 -4.22
CA TYR A 35 4.00 -2.73 -4.07
C TYR A 35 3.90 -1.96 -2.76
N THR A 36 3.25 -0.80 -2.81
CA THR A 36 2.88 -0.03 -1.62
C THR A 36 1.55 0.68 -1.82
N GLY A 37 0.84 0.98 -0.72
CA GLY A 37 -0.43 1.68 -0.74
C GLY A 37 -0.37 3.01 0.00
N TYR A 38 -1.00 4.04 -0.57
CA TYR A 38 -1.21 5.34 0.06
C TYR A 38 -2.70 5.70 0.05
N GLU A 39 -3.19 6.16 1.19
CA GLU A 39 -4.51 6.75 1.29
C GLU A 39 -4.44 8.21 0.83
N PRO A 40 -5.16 8.62 -0.23
CA PRO A 40 -5.16 10.01 -0.69
C PRO A 40 -6.05 10.86 0.24
N SER A 41 -5.54 11.18 1.41
CA SER A 41 -6.26 11.88 2.48
C SER A 41 -5.79 13.32 2.70
N GLY A 42 -4.88 13.82 1.86
CA GLY A 42 -4.35 15.17 1.97
C GLY A 42 -3.08 15.43 1.16
N LYS A 43 -2.40 16.53 1.50
CA LYS A 43 -1.19 16.96 0.81
C LYS A 43 -0.01 16.05 1.13
N ILE A 44 0.85 15.82 0.13
CA ILE A 44 2.12 15.13 0.29
C ILE A 44 3.04 15.96 1.20
N HIS A 45 3.72 15.29 2.12
CA HIS A 45 4.67 15.89 3.06
C HIS A 45 5.97 15.07 3.13
N LEU A 46 6.92 15.53 3.94
CA LEU A 46 8.26 14.93 4.03
C LEU A 46 8.25 13.43 4.36
N GLY A 47 7.30 12.94 5.17
CA GLY A 47 7.15 11.52 5.44
C GLY A 47 6.90 10.67 4.19
N HIS A 48 6.11 11.20 3.24
CA HIS A 48 5.92 10.53 1.94
C HIS A 48 7.21 10.56 1.10
N ALA A 49 7.97 11.66 1.15
CA ALA A 49 9.22 11.76 0.41
C ALA A 49 10.25 10.69 0.87
N VAL A 50 10.29 10.37 2.16
CA VAL A 50 11.15 9.30 2.69
C VAL A 50 10.79 7.95 2.09
N THR A 51 9.49 7.60 2.06
CA THR A 51 9.04 6.34 1.47
C THR A 51 9.27 6.30 -0.05
N VAL A 52 9.07 7.42 -0.75
CA VAL A 52 9.36 7.53 -2.18
C VAL A 52 10.86 7.33 -2.48
N GLN A 53 11.77 7.84 -1.63
CA GLN A 53 13.20 7.56 -1.81
C GLN A 53 13.52 6.06 -1.73
N LYS A 54 12.85 5.33 -0.85
CA LYS A 54 12.98 3.86 -0.78
C LYS A 54 12.48 3.18 -2.05
N LEU A 55 11.34 3.61 -2.57
CA LEU A 55 10.80 3.09 -3.83
C LEU A 55 11.76 3.37 -5.02
N LYS A 56 12.35 4.56 -5.09
CA LYS A 56 13.38 4.87 -6.09
C LYS A 56 14.63 3.98 -5.96
N GLN A 57 15.02 3.66 -4.74
CA GLN A 57 16.11 2.71 -4.52
C GLN A 57 15.74 1.33 -5.08
N LEU A 58 14.51 0.86 -4.85
CA LEU A 58 14.02 -0.40 -5.40
C LEU A 58 13.97 -0.39 -6.93
N GLN A 59 13.54 0.72 -7.56
CA GLN A 59 13.59 0.87 -9.02
C GLN A 59 15.02 0.70 -9.55
N LYS A 60 16.01 1.33 -8.91
CA LYS A 60 17.44 1.17 -9.28
C LYS A 60 17.95 -0.26 -9.14
N LEU A 61 17.33 -1.06 -8.29
CA LEU A 61 17.63 -2.48 -8.10
C LEU A 61 16.87 -3.39 -9.08
N GLY A 62 16.07 -2.81 -9.98
CA GLY A 62 15.33 -3.51 -11.03
C GLY A 62 13.88 -3.85 -10.68
N PHE A 63 13.34 -3.33 -9.57
CA PHE A 63 11.94 -3.56 -9.23
C PHE A 63 11.00 -2.67 -10.05
N LYS A 64 9.94 -3.26 -10.57
CA LYS A 64 8.78 -2.53 -11.06
C LYS A 64 7.92 -2.08 -9.87
N ILE A 65 7.66 -0.78 -9.76
CA ILE A 65 6.91 -0.22 -8.65
C ILE A 65 5.42 -0.14 -8.99
N LYS A 66 4.58 -0.67 -8.08
CA LYS A 66 3.13 -0.48 -8.13
C LYS A 66 2.67 0.30 -6.91
N ILE A 67 1.97 1.40 -7.14
CA ILE A 67 1.39 2.25 -6.09
C ILE A 67 -0.13 2.13 -6.12
N LEU A 68 -0.70 1.60 -5.06
CA LEU A 68 -2.14 1.66 -4.82
C LEU A 68 -2.49 3.04 -4.23
N LEU A 69 -3.29 3.79 -4.95
CA LEU A 69 -3.97 4.96 -4.42
C LEU A 69 -5.31 4.48 -3.84
N ALA A 70 -5.37 4.35 -2.51
CA ALA A 70 -6.49 3.74 -1.80
C ALA A 70 -7.65 4.73 -1.63
N ASP A 71 -8.19 5.22 -2.76
CA ASP A 71 -9.24 6.23 -2.86
C ASP A 71 -10.54 5.80 -2.18
N TYR A 72 -10.99 4.59 -2.44
CA TYR A 72 -12.20 4.07 -1.81
C TYR A 72 -12.02 3.87 -0.29
N HIS A 73 -10.81 3.61 0.16
CA HIS A 73 -10.47 3.58 1.58
C HIS A 73 -10.60 4.97 2.21
N ALA A 74 -10.05 6.00 1.56
CA ALA A 74 -10.18 7.38 2.01
C ALA A 74 -11.65 7.80 2.14
N PHE A 75 -12.49 7.43 1.17
CA PHE A 75 -13.93 7.67 1.22
C PHE A 75 -14.59 6.98 2.43
N LEU A 76 -14.33 5.70 2.66
CA LEU A 76 -14.89 4.96 3.79
C LEU A 76 -14.41 5.49 5.15
N ASN A 77 -13.20 6.06 5.19
CA ASN A 77 -12.66 6.75 6.37
C ASN A 77 -13.17 8.20 6.52
N GLY A 78 -14.02 8.68 5.61
CA GLY A 78 -14.61 10.00 5.67
C GLY A 78 -13.62 11.13 5.46
N LYS A 79 -12.64 10.94 4.54
CA LYS A 79 -11.60 11.93 4.23
C LYS A 79 -12.05 12.99 3.23
N GLY A 80 -13.22 12.85 2.65
CA GLY A 80 -13.82 13.77 1.69
C GLY A 80 -14.88 13.11 0.85
N THR A 81 -15.41 13.85 -0.15
CA THR A 81 -16.27 13.29 -1.19
C THR A 81 -15.46 12.44 -2.18
N VAL A 82 -16.13 11.68 -3.02
CA VAL A 82 -15.48 10.87 -4.07
C VAL A 82 -14.65 11.77 -5.01
N GLU A 83 -15.20 12.93 -5.37
CA GLU A 83 -14.59 13.90 -6.26
C GLU A 83 -13.33 14.52 -5.63
N GLU A 84 -13.40 14.99 -4.39
CA GLU A 84 -12.27 15.57 -3.66
C GLU A 84 -11.13 14.55 -3.48
N ILE A 85 -11.47 13.30 -3.22
CA ILE A 85 -10.49 12.22 -3.09
C ILE A 85 -9.84 11.87 -4.42
N ALA A 86 -10.60 11.87 -5.53
CA ALA A 86 -10.06 11.66 -6.87
C ALA A 86 -9.06 12.76 -7.26
N GLU A 87 -9.38 14.03 -6.99
CA GLU A 87 -8.46 15.16 -7.18
C GLU A 87 -7.19 15.01 -6.33
N THR A 88 -7.35 14.61 -5.06
CA THR A 88 -6.22 14.36 -4.15
C THR A 88 -5.36 13.21 -4.61
N ALA A 89 -5.95 12.13 -5.14
CA ALA A 89 -5.21 10.99 -5.68
C ALA A 89 -4.37 11.40 -6.90
N GLU A 90 -4.93 12.19 -7.81
CA GLU A 90 -4.20 12.70 -8.98
C GLU A 90 -3.08 13.68 -8.57
N TYR A 91 -3.34 14.54 -7.58
CA TYR A 91 -2.31 15.39 -7.00
C TYR A 91 -1.17 14.56 -6.38
N ASN A 92 -1.49 13.53 -5.60
CA ASN A 92 -0.49 12.66 -4.96
C ASN A 92 0.37 11.94 -6.02
N LYS A 93 -0.25 11.43 -7.09
CA LYS A 93 0.45 10.82 -8.22
C LYS A 93 1.46 11.79 -8.85
N LYS A 94 1.04 13.02 -9.15
CA LYS A 94 1.95 14.07 -9.71
C LYS A 94 3.10 14.38 -8.75
N CYS A 95 2.84 14.44 -7.44
CA CYS A 95 3.88 14.64 -6.45
C CYS A 95 4.88 13.49 -6.41
N PHE A 96 4.44 12.23 -6.49
CA PHE A 96 5.34 11.07 -6.51
C PHE A 96 6.22 11.05 -7.76
N GLN A 97 5.67 11.41 -8.91
CA GLN A 97 6.43 11.61 -10.14
C GLN A 97 7.47 12.75 -10.00
N ALA A 98 7.05 13.89 -9.44
CA ALA A 98 7.96 15.02 -9.19
C ALA A 98 9.07 14.68 -8.18
N LEU A 99 8.82 13.78 -7.22
CA LEU A 99 9.82 13.24 -6.31
C LEU A 99 10.78 12.24 -6.98
N GLY A 100 10.52 11.89 -8.26
CA GLY A 100 11.43 11.16 -9.14
C GLY A 100 11.15 9.66 -9.24
N LEU A 101 9.92 9.21 -9.01
CA LEU A 101 9.50 7.90 -9.51
C LEU A 101 9.39 7.96 -11.03
N ASP A 102 9.92 6.96 -11.70
CA ASP A 102 10.01 6.93 -13.16
C ASP A 102 8.67 6.53 -13.83
N GLU A 103 8.67 6.58 -15.17
CA GLU A 103 7.49 6.31 -15.99
C GLU A 103 7.02 4.85 -15.93
N THR A 104 7.87 3.93 -15.46
CA THR A 104 7.51 2.52 -15.30
C THR A 104 6.65 2.26 -14.06
N THR A 105 6.50 3.28 -13.19
CA THR A 105 5.66 3.19 -12.00
C THR A 105 4.18 3.09 -12.38
N GLU A 106 3.55 2.00 -11.96
CA GLU A 106 2.12 1.77 -12.16
C GLU A 106 1.33 2.35 -10.98
N TYR A 107 0.35 3.21 -11.27
CA TYR A 107 -0.58 3.77 -10.29
C TYR A 107 -1.95 3.12 -10.46
N VAL A 108 -2.45 2.48 -9.39
CA VAL A 108 -3.72 1.75 -9.40
C VAL A 108 -4.66 2.42 -8.40
N LEU A 109 -5.86 2.80 -8.84
CA LEU A 109 -6.92 3.26 -7.95
C LEU A 109 -7.58 2.06 -7.27
N GLY A 110 -7.81 2.14 -5.97
CA GLY A 110 -8.52 1.11 -5.22
C GLY A 110 -9.93 0.86 -5.76
N SER A 111 -10.65 1.92 -6.12
CA SER A 111 -11.99 1.85 -6.70
C SER A 111 -12.05 1.09 -8.02
N SER A 112 -10.96 1.03 -8.79
CA SER A 112 -10.95 0.35 -10.10
C SER A 112 -11.18 -1.16 -10.02
N PHE A 113 -10.94 -1.79 -8.86
CA PHE A 113 -11.16 -3.23 -8.66
C PHE A 113 -11.96 -3.58 -7.41
N GLN A 114 -11.95 -2.71 -6.38
CA GLN A 114 -12.62 -3.00 -5.11
C GLN A 114 -14.15 -2.97 -5.19
N LEU A 115 -14.70 -2.33 -6.23
CA LEU A 115 -16.12 -2.28 -6.52
C LEU A 115 -16.60 -3.42 -7.43
N ASP A 116 -15.67 -4.24 -7.94
CA ASP A 116 -16.01 -5.41 -8.74
C ASP A 116 -16.79 -6.43 -7.89
N PRO A 117 -17.92 -6.99 -8.41
CA PRO A 117 -18.71 -7.97 -7.66
C PRO A 117 -17.92 -9.19 -7.22
N SER A 118 -16.99 -9.69 -8.04
CA SER A 118 -16.16 -10.86 -7.71
C SER A 118 -15.19 -10.57 -6.57
N TYR A 119 -14.65 -9.36 -6.52
CA TYR A 119 -13.82 -8.90 -5.41
C TYR A 119 -14.64 -8.76 -4.12
N THR A 120 -15.82 -8.15 -4.23
CA THR A 120 -16.73 -7.95 -3.09
C THR A 120 -17.18 -9.29 -2.49
N ASP A 121 -17.49 -10.29 -3.33
CA ASP A 121 -17.83 -11.63 -2.87
C ASP A 121 -16.70 -12.28 -2.06
N LYS A 122 -15.44 -12.19 -2.53
CA LYS A 122 -14.27 -12.67 -1.79
C LYS A 122 -14.10 -11.97 -0.44
N VAL A 123 -14.41 -10.66 -0.39
CA VAL A 123 -14.38 -9.90 0.86
C VAL A 123 -15.42 -10.42 1.86
N TYR A 124 -16.62 -10.72 1.41
CA TYR A 124 -17.64 -11.31 2.28
C TYR A 124 -17.24 -12.71 2.75
N GLN A 125 -16.71 -13.55 1.88
CA GLN A 125 -16.18 -14.87 2.27
C GLN A 125 -15.10 -14.73 3.35
N LEU A 126 -14.17 -13.79 3.19
CA LEU A 126 -13.13 -13.53 4.18
C LEU A 126 -13.70 -13.00 5.50
N ALA A 127 -14.74 -12.17 5.43
CA ALA A 127 -15.41 -11.61 6.61
C ALA A 127 -16.04 -12.71 7.48
N THR A 128 -16.56 -13.80 6.89
CA THR A 128 -17.09 -14.95 7.65
C THR A 128 -16.03 -15.65 8.49
N MET A 129 -14.76 -15.55 8.09
CA MET A 129 -13.61 -16.17 8.76
C MET A 129 -12.88 -15.22 9.72
N THR A 130 -13.26 -13.93 9.74
CA THR A 130 -12.56 -12.89 10.49
C THR A 130 -13.39 -12.41 11.67
N THR A 131 -12.86 -12.54 12.88
CA THR A 131 -13.54 -12.02 14.06
C THR A 131 -13.36 -10.49 14.18
N LEU A 132 -14.33 -9.81 14.78
CA LEU A 132 -14.25 -8.37 15.07
C LEU A 132 -12.99 -8.01 15.87
N LYS A 133 -12.61 -8.86 16.84
CA LYS A 133 -11.39 -8.67 17.65
C LYS A 133 -10.13 -8.68 16.77
N ARG A 134 -10.05 -9.57 15.75
CA ARG A 134 -8.93 -9.64 14.83
C ARG A 134 -8.89 -8.42 13.91
N ALA A 135 -10.05 -8.02 13.36
CA ALA A 135 -10.16 -6.81 12.54
C ALA A 135 -9.73 -5.56 13.31
N ARG A 136 -10.19 -5.36 14.54
CA ARG A 136 -9.77 -4.24 15.41
C ARG A 136 -8.26 -4.21 15.64
N ARG A 137 -7.65 -5.34 15.98
CA ARG A 137 -6.19 -5.40 16.16
C ARG A 137 -5.42 -4.95 14.93
N SER A 138 -5.86 -5.33 13.73
CA SER A 138 -5.25 -4.87 12.47
C SER A 138 -5.44 -3.36 12.25
N MET A 139 -6.57 -2.80 12.67
CA MET A 139 -6.81 -1.35 12.60
C MET A 139 -5.87 -0.58 13.53
N ASP A 140 -5.66 -1.06 14.74
CA ASP A 140 -4.79 -0.43 15.73
C ASP A 140 -3.32 -0.37 15.27
N GLN A 141 -2.88 -1.35 14.47
CA GLN A 141 -1.53 -1.40 13.91
C GLN A 141 -1.30 -0.41 12.76
N VAL A 142 -2.35 -0.04 12.03
CA VAL A 142 -2.23 0.73 10.77
C VAL A 142 -2.66 2.19 10.92
N SER A 143 -3.66 2.43 11.73
CA SER A 143 -4.14 3.77 12.04
C SER A 143 -4.43 3.82 13.53
N ARG A 144 -4.22 5.00 14.14
CA ARG A 144 -4.76 5.26 15.48
C ARG A 144 -6.29 5.26 15.36
N ALA A 145 -6.89 4.07 15.29
CA ALA A 145 -8.33 3.94 15.38
C ALA A 145 -8.73 4.52 16.74
N GLY A 146 -9.55 5.54 16.73
CA GLY A 146 -10.16 6.05 17.96
C GLY A 146 -10.99 4.92 18.61
N ASP A 147 -11.37 5.10 19.86
CA ASP A 147 -12.13 4.10 20.64
C ASP A 147 -13.43 3.61 19.96
N ASN A 148 -13.91 4.34 18.94
CA ASN A 148 -15.16 4.03 18.22
C ASN A 148 -15.00 4.12 16.68
N PRO A 149 -14.39 3.11 16.03
CA PRO A 149 -14.24 3.12 14.59
C PRO A 149 -15.58 2.99 13.86
N LYS A 150 -15.70 3.65 12.70
CA LYS A 150 -16.89 3.50 11.84
C LYS A 150 -17.00 2.07 11.31
N VAL A 151 -18.23 1.57 11.14
CA VAL A 151 -18.49 0.23 10.55
C VAL A 151 -17.82 0.10 9.18
N ALA A 152 -17.85 1.14 8.36
CA ALA A 152 -17.19 1.18 7.06
C ALA A 152 -15.68 0.88 7.15
N SER A 153 -14.99 1.43 8.15
CA SER A 153 -13.56 1.17 8.36
C SER A 153 -13.29 -0.29 8.75
N VAL A 154 -14.20 -0.92 9.50
CA VAL A 154 -14.08 -2.35 9.87
C VAL A 154 -14.27 -3.26 8.66
N ILE A 155 -15.26 -2.98 7.81
CA ILE A 155 -15.50 -3.72 6.57
C ILE A 155 -14.28 -3.64 5.65
N TYR A 156 -13.68 -2.46 5.55
CA TYR A 156 -12.52 -2.26 4.70
C TYR A 156 -11.28 -3.06 5.14
N GLN A 157 -11.03 -3.22 6.44
CA GLN A 157 -9.89 -4.00 6.92
C GLN A 157 -9.93 -5.46 6.44
N ASN A 158 -11.12 -6.00 6.20
CA ASN A 158 -11.28 -7.32 5.61
C ASN A 158 -10.95 -7.34 4.10
N LYS A 159 -10.87 -6.17 3.44
CA LYS A 159 -10.59 -6.07 2.00
C LYS A 159 -9.09 -6.14 1.64
N ASN A 160 -8.19 -6.24 2.60
CA ASN A 160 -6.76 -6.23 2.34
C ASN A 160 -6.03 -7.41 3.02
N PRO A 161 -6.20 -8.65 2.52
CA PRO A 161 -5.59 -9.84 3.10
C PRO A 161 -4.06 -9.85 2.99
N ASP A 162 -3.50 -9.11 2.01
CA ASP A 162 -2.06 -9.10 1.72
C ASP A 162 -1.29 -8.05 2.55
N ARG A 163 -1.96 -7.26 3.36
CA ARG A 163 -1.34 -6.19 4.16
C ARG A 163 -0.44 -6.68 5.29
N CYS A 164 -0.47 -7.97 5.59
CA CYS A 164 0.36 -8.56 6.64
C CYS A 164 1.80 -8.87 6.22
N ARG A 165 2.18 -8.67 4.96
CA ARG A 165 3.47 -9.18 4.48
C ARG A 165 4.57 -8.13 4.32
N TYR A 166 4.27 -6.84 4.14
CA TYR A 166 5.32 -5.83 3.93
C TYR A 166 4.95 -4.50 4.56
N THR A 167 5.48 -4.21 5.74
CA THR A 167 5.50 -2.87 6.35
C THR A 167 6.86 -2.25 6.09
N PHE A 168 6.90 -1.21 5.26
CA PHE A 168 8.08 -0.36 5.10
C PHE A 168 8.09 0.74 6.15
#